data_f0b027bd1074ce2467d8d0715d8aced1
#
_entry.id   f0b027bd1074ce2467d8d0715d8aced1
#
_cell.length_a   1.000
_cell.length_b   1.000
_cell.length_c   1.000
_cell.angle_alpha   90.00
_cell.angle_beta   90.00
_cell.angle_gamma   90.00
#
_symmetry.space_group_name_H-M   'P 1'
#
loop_
_entity.id
_entity.type
_entity.pdbx_description
1 polymer ?
#
loop_
_entity_poly.entity_id
_entity_poly.type
_entity_poly.pdbx_seq_one_letter_code
_entity_poly.pdbx_strand_id
1 'polypeptide(L)'
;MAKRIGKRVLKATPINKVDGKLQPQALELEAAVLGALMIDNESLSDTIDSLQSEYFYKVEHQKIFTAIVNLFNHTQPVDILTVTEELKRMEELDFIGGLSYISELTNNVSSASNTEFHARIIAEKFIKRSLINISNNIIGDAFNESIDIFDLLNNAEEKLFTVTEGTLRKSYDKMSTLIKGALINIEHLRNKEDGLSGVPSGFTNLDRITSGWQSSD
;
A
#
# COMPACT_ATOMS: atom_id res chain seq x y z
N MET A 1 40.14 35.34 5.93
CA MET A 1 39.95 33.88 5.84
C MET A 1 38.52 33.60 5.35
N ALA A 2 38.34 33.31 4.07
CA ALA A 2 37.04 33.06 3.46
C ALA A 2 36.75 31.56 3.54
N LYS A 3 35.69 31.18 4.27
CA LYS A 3 35.21 29.82 4.41
C LYS A 3 34.51 29.39 3.11
N ARG A 4 35.14 28.51 2.33
CA ARG A 4 34.53 27.86 1.15
C ARG A 4 33.31 27.06 1.59
N ILE A 5 32.12 27.50 1.20
CA ILE A 5 30.87 26.74 1.29
C ILE A 5 30.97 25.67 0.21
N GLY A 6 31.20 24.43 0.64
CA GLY A 6 31.20 23.28 -0.25
C GLY A 6 29.78 23.04 -0.81
N LYS A 7 29.61 23.13 -2.10
CA LYS A 7 28.43 22.67 -2.84
C LYS A 7 28.28 21.16 -2.55
N ARG A 8 27.31 20.81 -1.70
CA ARG A 8 26.88 19.43 -1.49
C ARG A 8 26.12 19.01 -2.76
N VAL A 9 26.79 18.25 -3.62
CA VAL A 9 26.18 17.59 -4.77
C VAL A 9 25.15 16.61 -4.22
N LEU A 10 23.88 16.87 -4.47
CA LEU A 10 22.80 15.93 -4.23
C LEU A 10 23.15 14.63 -4.98
N LYS A 11 23.45 13.59 -4.26
CA LYS A 11 23.62 12.25 -4.84
C LYS A 11 22.26 11.85 -5.41
N ALA A 12 22.17 11.84 -6.73
CA ALA A 12 21.04 11.26 -7.43
C ALA A 12 20.80 9.85 -6.88
N THR A 13 19.57 9.56 -6.45
CA THR A 13 19.13 8.23 -6.05
C THR A 13 19.55 7.24 -7.15
N PRO A 14 20.20 6.12 -6.84
CA PRO A 14 20.61 5.18 -7.87
C PRO A 14 19.36 4.73 -8.64
N ILE A 15 19.36 4.98 -9.95
CA ILE A 15 18.33 4.48 -10.85
C ILE A 15 18.49 2.97 -10.85
N ASN A 16 17.69 2.26 -10.05
CA ASN A 16 17.67 0.81 -9.99
C ASN A 16 17.12 0.30 -11.33
N LYS A 17 18.02 -0.03 -12.24
CA LYS A 17 17.70 -0.72 -13.49
C LYS A 17 17.84 -2.22 -13.25
N VAL A 18 16.76 -2.94 -13.46
CA VAL A 18 16.77 -4.40 -13.57
C VAL A 18 16.67 -4.71 -15.06
N ASP A 19 17.62 -5.46 -15.60
CA ASP A 19 17.73 -5.77 -17.04
C ASP A 19 17.67 -4.54 -17.98
N GLY A 20 18.26 -3.40 -17.56
CA GLY A 20 18.25 -2.17 -18.33
C GLY A 20 16.91 -1.41 -18.34
N LYS A 21 15.87 -1.92 -17.70
CA LYS A 21 14.56 -1.29 -17.57
C LYS A 21 14.44 -0.53 -16.26
N LEU A 22 13.78 0.63 -16.29
CA LEU A 22 13.43 1.37 -15.08
C LEU A 22 12.41 0.59 -14.27
N GLN A 23 12.58 0.57 -12.94
CA GLN A 23 11.58 -0.04 -12.07
C GLN A 23 10.23 0.71 -12.16
N PRO A 24 9.10 -0.01 -12.02
CA PRO A 24 7.77 0.61 -12.02
C PRO A 24 7.64 1.71 -10.97
N GLN A 25 7.40 2.94 -11.41
CA GLN A 25 7.30 4.13 -10.57
C GLN A 25 6.23 5.09 -11.10
N ALA A 26 5.77 6.03 -10.26
CA ALA A 26 4.79 7.05 -10.60
C ALA A 26 5.04 8.32 -9.77
N LEU A 27 6.23 8.93 -9.92
CA LEU A 27 6.71 10.03 -9.05
C LEU A 27 5.78 11.24 -9.01
N GLU A 28 5.17 11.59 -10.15
CA GLU A 28 4.22 12.70 -10.22
C GLU A 28 2.94 12.41 -9.41
N LEU A 29 2.47 11.15 -9.43
CA LEU A 29 1.30 10.74 -8.64
C LEU A 29 1.65 10.66 -7.15
N GLU A 30 2.86 10.22 -6.81
CA GLU A 30 3.34 10.23 -5.42
C GLU A 30 3.35 11.66 -4.86
N ALA A 31 3.89 12.62 -5.62
CA ALA A 31 3.91 14.02 -5.24
C ALA A 31 2.49 14.59 -5.09
N ALA A 32 1.60 14.28 -6.05
CA ALA A 32 0.21 14.75 -6.03
C ALA A 32 -0.57 14.19 -4.83
N VAL A 33 -0.39 12.91 -4.49
CA VAL A 33 -1.03 12.29 -3.32
C VAL A 33 -0.52 12.94 -2.04
N LEU A 34 0.79 13.06 -1.83
CA LEU A 34 1.35 13.69 -0.63
C LEU A 34 0.87 15.14 -0.45
N GLY A 35 0.86 15.90 -1.54
CA GLY A 35 0.34 17.27 -1.51
C GLY A 35 -1.14 17.32 -1.16
N ALA A 36 -1.97 16.44 -1.72
CA ALA A 36 -3.40 16.35 -1.44
C ALA A 36 -3.68 15.99 0.03
N LEU A 37 -2.94 15.05 0.61
CA LEU A 37 -3.07 14.64 2.00
C LEU A 37 -2.76 15.78 3.00
N MET A 38 -1.94 16.75 2.61
CA MET A 38 -1.61 17.93 3.43
C MET A 38 -2.60 19.09 3.27
N ILE A 39 -3.48 19.05 2.26
CA ILE A 39 -4.45 20.12 1.99
C ILE A 39 -5.85 19.70 2.38
N ASP A 40 -6.22 18.44 2.18
CA ASP A 40 -7.58 17.95 2.29
C ASP A 40 -7.70 16.79 3.28
N ASN A 41 -8.33 17.08 4.41
CA ASN A 41 -8.55 16.11 5.49
C ASN A 41 -9.50 14.97 5.12
N GLU A 42 -10.43 15.18 4.16
CA GLU A 42 -11.32 14.13 3.68
C GLU A 42 -10.54 13.12 2.86
N SER A 43 -9.75 13.57 1.90
CA SER A 43 -8.81 12.73 1.14
C SER A 43 -7.83 11.99 2.04
N LEU A 44 -7.36 12.62 3.13
CA LEU A 44 -6.47 12.00 4.11
C LEU A 44 -7.14 10.78 4.77
N SER A 45 -8.35 10.96 5.31
CA SER A 45 -9.07 9.90 6.02
C SER A 45 -9.40 8.70 5.12
N ASP A 46 -9.75 8.96 3.86
CA ASP A 46 -10.13 7.92 2.90
C ASP A 46 -8.92 7.14 2.33
N THR A 47 -7.74 7.78 2.33
CA THR A 47 -6.58 7.25 1.61
C THR A 47 -5.51 6.67 2.53
N ILE A 48 -5.38 7.19 3.77
CA ILE A 48 -4.26 6.86 4.66
C ILE A 48 -4.16 5.36 4.97
N ASP A 49 -5.30 4.69 5.12
CA ASP A 49 -5.35 3.25 5.40
C ASP A 49 -5.02 2.37 4.19
N SER A 50 -5.11 2.92 2.97
CA SER A 50 -4.85 2.21 1.72
C SER A 50 -3.37 2.25 1.31
N LEU A 51 -2.56 3.09 1.95
CA LEU A 51 -1.15 3.30 1.63
C LEU A 51 -0.22 2.91 2.78
N GLN A 52 1.00 2.57 2.41
CA GLN A 52 2.13 2.40 3.34
C GLN A 52 3.32 3.20 2.82
N SER A 53 4.22 3.62 3.73
CA SER A 53 5.41 4.38 3.35
C SER A 53 6.28 3.67 2.29
N GLU A 54 6.35 2.35 2.36
CA GLU A 54 7.11 1.51 1.43
C GLU A 54 6.55 1.48 0.00
N TYR A 55 5.27 1.90 -0.18
CA TYR A 55 4.65 1.94 -1.51
C TYR A 55 5.23 3.04 -2.38
N PHE A 56 5.76 4.11 -1.76
CA PHE A 56 6.42 5.19 -2.46
C PHE A 56 7.79 4.75 -2.98
N TYR A 57 8.11 5.14 -4.20
CA TYR A 57 9.39 4.83 -4.81
C TYR A 57 10.51 5.72 -4.28
N LYS A 58 10.20 7.02 -4.11
CA LYS A 58 11.16 8.01 -3.67
C LYS A 58 11.28 7.99 -2.15
N VAL A 59 12.50 7.86 -1.63
CA VAL A 59 12.75 7.78 -0.19
C VAL A 59 12.26 9.03 0.55
N GLU A 60 12.41 10.20 -0.07
CA GLU A 60 11.89 11.45 0.47
C GLU A 60 10.37 11.41 0.64
N HIS A 61 9.64 10.82 -0.32
CA HIS A 61 8.19 10.63 -0.23
C HIS A 61 7.81 9.63 0.88
N GLN A 62 8.58 8.56 1.07
CA GLN A 62 8.39 7.62 2.18
C GLN A 62 8.48 8.32 3.53
N LYS A 63 9.49 9.20 3.71
CA LYS A 63 9.69 9.97 4.94
C LYS A 63 8.55 10.96 5.20
N ILE A 64 8.12 11.69 4.17
CA ILE A 64 6.98 12.62 4.28
C ILE A 64 5.70 11.84 4.64
N PHE A 65 5.42 10.72 3.98
CA PHE A 65 4.25 9.92 4.30
C PHE A 65 4.31 9.36 5.73
N THR A 66 5.48 8.93 6.19
CA THR A 66 5.67 8.49 7.59
C THR A 66 5.34 9.62 8.58
N ALA A 67 5.77 10.85 8.31
CA ALA A 67 5.45 12.00 9.15
C ALA A 67 3.93 12.28 9.16
N ILE A 68 3.26 12.19 8.00
CA ILE A 68 1.80 12.32 7.87
C ILE A 68 1.08 11.27 8.71
N VAL A 69 1.48 10.00 8.62
CA VAL A 69 0.89 8.88 9.39
C VAL A 69 1.10 9.08 10.89
N ASN A 70 2.27 9.55 11.32
CA ASN A 70 2.55 9.84 12.72
C ASN A 70 1.60 10.92 13.27
N LEU A 71 1.42 12.03 12.56
CA LEU A 71 0.50 13.10 12.94
C LEU A 71 -0.94 12.60 13.02
N PHE A 72 -1.38 11.86 12.00
CA PHE A 72 -2.72 11.30 11.94
C PHE A 72 -3.01 10.37 13.12
N ASN A 73 -2.08 9.45 13.42
CA ASN A 73 -2.21 8.51 14.54
C ASN A 73 -2.25 9.20 15.91
N HIS A 74 -1.63 10.39 16.03
CA HIS A 74 -1.68 11.21 17.24
C HIS A 74 -2.86 12.21 17.24
N THR A 75 -3.77 12.08 16.27
CA THR A 75 -4.93 12.99 16.13
C THR A 75 -4.51 14.46 16.03
N GLN A 76 -3.35 14.72 15.43
CA GLN A 76 -2.85 16.07 15.15
C GLN A 76 -3.25 16.50 13.74
N PRO A 77 -3.49 17.81 13.53
CA PRO A 77 -3.79 18.31 12.18
C PRO A 77 -2.62 18.02 11.23
N VAL A 78 -2.94 17.64 10.00
CA VAL A 78 -1.96 17.37 8.94
C VAL A 78 -1.99 18.52 7.95
N ASP A 79 -0.96 19.37 8.01
CA ASP A 79 -0.72 20.47 7.09
C ASP A 79 0.78 20.71 6.86
N ILE A 80 1.12 21.66 5.99
CA ILE A 80 2.52 21.98 5.65
C ILE A 80 3.37 22.26 6.89
N LEU A 81 2.82 22.98 7.87
CA LEU A 81 3.58 23.42 9.05
C LEU A 81 3.80 22.27 10.02
N THR A 82 2.75 21.51 10.32
CA THR A 82 2.81 20.37 11.24
C THR A 82 3.68 19.23 10.68
N VAL A 83 3.57 18.92 9.37
CA VAL A 83 4.44 17.95 8.70
C VAL A 83 5.91 18.42 8.71
N THR A 84 6.16 19.72 8.52
CA THR A 84 7.53 20.26 8.61
C THR A 84 8.11 20.11 10.00
N GLU A 85 7.34 20.41 11.06
CA GLU A 85 7.79 20.27 12.45
C GLU A 85 8.01 18.78 12.81
N GLU A 86 7.14 17.88 12.35
CA GLU A 86 7.33 16.44 12.56
C GLU A 86 8.59 15.92 11.85
N LEU A 87 8.86 16.36 10.61
CA LEU A 87 10.07 16.00 9.88
C LEU A 87 11.34 16.57 10.54
N LYS A 88 11.27 17.76 11.17
CA LYS A 88 12.36 18.27 12.00
C LYS A 88 12.59 17.38 13.23
N ARG A 89 11.51 16.97 13.91
CA ARG A 89 11.58 16.08 15.08
C ARG A 89 12.20 14.73 14.72
N MET A 90 11.95 14.25 13.48
CA MET A 90 12.54 13.03 12.94
C MET A 90 13.97 13.22 12.40
N GLU A 91 14.52 14.44 12.41
CA GLU A 91 15.81 14.81 11.82
C GLU A 91 15.92 14.54 10.30
N GLU A 92 14.77 14.48 9.59
CA GLU A 92 14.69 14.13 8.17
C GLU A 92 14.43 15.35 7.26
N LEU A 93 14.15 16.53 7.81
CA LEU A 93 13.76 17.71 7.02
C LEU A 93 14.82 18.12 6.00
N ASP A 94 16.09 18.14 6.37
CA ASP A 94 17.18 18.50 5.47
C ASP A 94 17.38 17.45 4.36
N PHE A 95 17.13 16.19 4.68
CA PHE A 95 17.26 15.08 3.74
C PHE A 95 16.23 15.18 2.61
N ILE A 96 14.99 15.55 2.92
CA ILE A 96 13.91 15.65 1.92
C ILE A 96 14.00 16.92 1.04
N GLY A 97 14.86 17.89 1.36
CA GLY A 97 15.00 19.15 0.63
C GLY A 97 14.37 20.37 1.33
N GLY A 98 14.01 20.22 2.61
CA GLY A 98 13.50 21.31 3.44
C GLY A 98 12.04 21.71 3.16
N LEU A 99 11.62 22.81 3.76
CA LEU A 99 10.28 23.37 3.61
C LEU A 99 9.92 23.67 2.14
N SER A 100 10.89 24.05 1.32
CA SER A 100 10.66 24.39 -0.09
C SER A 100 10.10 23.21 -0.87
N TYR A 101 10.58 21.99 -0.60
CA TYR A 101 10.08 20.78 -1.25
C TYR A 101 8.65 20.44 -0.81
N ILE A 102 8.35 20.57 0.49
CA ILE A 102 7.00 20.35 1.01
C ILE A 102 6.00 21.35 0.39
N SER A 103 6.39 22.63 0.29
CA SER A 103 5.56 23.64 -0.37
C SER A 103 5.38 23.37 -1.87
N GLU A 104 6.39 22.85 -2.56
CA GLU A 104 6.27 22.45 -3.96
C GLU A 104 5.24 21.33 -4.15
N LEU A 105 5.25 20.31 -3.27
CA LEU A 105 4.27 19.22 -3.31
C LEU A 105 2.83 19.73 -3.19
N THR A 106 2.57 20.67 -2.29
CA THR A 106 1.22 21.22 -2.09
C THR A 106 0.79 22.18 -3.20
N ASN A 107 1.72 22.95 -3.77
CA ASN A 107 1.41 23.88 -4.88
C ASN A 107 1.10 23.15 -6.20
N ASN A 108 1.60 21.93 -6.38
CA ASN A 108 1.40 21.14 -7.60
C ASN A 108 0.08 20.32 -7.58
N VAL A 109 -0.72 20.41 -6.51
CA VAL A 109 -2.02 19.72 -6.41
C VAL A 109 -3.06 20.49 -7.23
N SER A 110 -3.42 19.94 -8.39
CA SER A 110 -4.49 20.50 -9.23
C SER A 110 -5.89 20.19 -8.71
N SER A 111 -6.09 19.05 -8.04
CA SER A 111 -7.37 18.62 -7.44
C SER A 111 -7.12 17.43 -6.51
N ALA A 112 -7.74 17.44 -5.34
CA ALA A 112 -7.73 16.31 -4.41
C ALA A 112 -8.75 15.20 -4.76
N SER A 113 -9.65 15.45 -5.71
CA SER A 113 -10.78 14.55 -6.03
C SER A 113 -10.38 13.15 -6.48
N ASN A 114 -9.16 12.93 -6.96
CA ASN A 114 -8.70 11.65 -7.48
C ASN A 114 -7.60 11.00 -6.62
N THR A 115 -7.43 11.46 -5.39
CA THR A 115 -6.35 11.02 -4.50
C THR A 115 -6.39 9.51 -4.25
N GLU A 116 -7.58 8.94 -3.99
CA GLU A 116 -7.78 7.49 -3.83
C GLU A 116 -7.33 6.71 -5.08
N PHE A 117 -7.71 7.19 -6.27
CA PHE A 117 -7.31 6.54 -7.52
C PHE A 117 -5.79 6.61 -7.75
N HIS A 118 -5.17 7.74 -7.45
CA HIS A 118 -3.72 7.90 -7.55
C HIS A 118 -3.00 7.00 -6.53
N ALA A 119 -3.51 6.89 -5.30
CA ALA A 119 -2.99 5.99 -4.27
C ALA A 119 -3.01 4.53 -4.72
N ARG A 120 -4.09 4.11 -5.38
CA ARG A 120 -4.18 2.77 -5.96
C ARG A 120 -3.12 2.51 -7.03
N ILE A 121 -2.84 3.48 -7.90
CA ILE A 121 -1.76 3.35 -8.91
C ILE A 121 -0.39 3.21 -8.22
N ILE A 122 -0.13 3.97 -7.15
CA ILE A 122 1.12 3.86 -6.37
C ILE A 122 1.26 2.45 -5.79
N ALA A 123 0.19 1.91 -5.17
CA ALA A 123 0.17 0.55 -4.66
C ALA A 123 0.42 -0.50 -5.77
N GLU A 124 -0.21 -0.35 -6.94
CA GLU A 124 0.05 -1.22 -8.10
C GLU A 124 1.51 -1.19 -8.55
N LYS A 125 2.16 -0.01 -8.55
CA LYS A 125 3.58 0.11 -8.89
C LYS A 125 4.47 -0.56 -7.85
N PHE A 126 4.13 -0.45 -6.57
CA PHE A 126 4.83 -1.16 -5.49
C PHE A 126 4.72 -2.67 -5.65
N ILE A 127 3.52 -3.21 -5.90
CA ILE A 127 3.32 -4.66 -6.13
C ILE A 127 4.21 -5.14 -7.28
N LYS A 128 4.23 -4.40 -8.40
CA LYS A 128 5.07 -4.75 -9.55
C LYS A 128 6.57 -4.76 -9.18
N ARG A 129 7.04 -3.79 -8.39
CA ARG A 129 8.42 -3.77 -7.88
C ARG A 129 8.71 -4.97 -6.98
N SER A 130 7.79 -5.27 -6.06
CA SER A 130 7.92 -6.41 -5.15
C SER A 130 7.99 -7.74 -5.90
N LEU A 131 7.13 -7.94 -6.91
CA LEU A 131 7.17 -9.13 -7.76
C LEU A 131 8.49 -9.25 -8.53
N ILE A 132 9.02 -8.14 -9.08
CA ILE A 132 10.33 -8.14 -9.74
C ILE A 132 11.44 -8.54 -8.78
N ASN A 133 11.44 -7.98 -7.55
CA ASN A 133 12.45 -8.29 -6.54
C ASN A 133 12.37 -9.76 -6.09
N ILE A 134 11.15 -10.27 -5.84
CA ILE A 134 10.94 -11.68 -5.47
C ILE A 134 11.42 -12.60 -6.59
N SER A 135 11.08 -12.32 -7.84
CA SER A 135 11.51 -13.10 -8.98
C SER A 135 13.03 -13.14 -9.11
N ASN A 136 13.70 -12.01 -8.93
CA ASN A 136 15.15 -11.94 -8.95
C ASN A 136 15.80 -12.75 -7.82
N ASN A 137 15.21 -12.71 -6.61
CA ASN A 137 15.68 -13.53 -5.51
C ASN A 137 15.50 -15.02 -5.79
N ILE A 138 14.32 -15.42 -6.32
CA ILE A 138 14.06 -16.83 -6.71
C ILE A 138 15.07 -17.28 -7.77
N ILE A 139 15.35 -16.44 -8.77
CA ILE A 139 16.37 -16.74 -9.79
C ILE A 139 17.74 -16.93 -9.14
N GLY A 140 18.14 -16.01 -8.24
CA GLY A 140 19.43 -16.11 -7.53
C GLY A 140 19.54 -17.38 -6.69
N ASP A 141 18.47 -17.69 -5.94
CA ASP A 141 18.41 -18.88 -5.07
C ASP A 141 18.42 -20.17 -5.89
N ALA A 142 17.78 -20.18 -7.08
CA ALA A 142 17.75 -21.33 -7.98
C ALA A 142 19.12 -21.67 -8.62
N PHE A 143 20.02 -20.70 -8.75
CA PHE A 143 21.40 -20.93 -9.19
C PHE A 143 22.31 -21.41 -8.05
N ASN A 144 21.84 -21.38 -6.82
CA ASN A 144 22.62 -21.78 -5.65
C ASN A 144 22.41 -23.26 -5.33
N GLU A 145 23.35 -24.12 -5.74
CA GLU A 145 23.28 -25.57 -5.52
C GLU A 145 23.26 -25.98 -4.03
N SER A 146 23.55 -25.06 -3.10
CA SER A 146 23.53 -25.33 -1.65
C SER A 146 22.12 -25.27 -1.05
N ILE A 147 21.13 -24.72 -1.75
CA ILE A 147 19.76 -24.56 -1.26
C ILE A 147 18.95 -25.80 -1.63
N ASP A 148 18.28 -26.38 -0.63
CA ASP A 148 17.34 -27.49 -0.86
C ASP A 148 16.14 -27.01 -1.69
N ILE A 149 15.68 -27.86 -2.61
CA ILE A 149 14.60 -27.53 -3.53
C ILE A 149 13.28 -27.25 -2.80
N PHE A 150 13.01 -27.96 -1.69
CA PHE A 150 11.78 -27.75 -0.91
C PHE A 150 11.84 -26.45 -0.14
N ASP A 151 13.01 -26.08 0.40
CA ASP A 151 13.23 -24.78 1.07
C ASP A 151 13.07 -23.62 0.08
N LEU A 152 13.57 -23.77 -1.13
CA LEU A 152 13.41 -22.77 -2.19
C LEU A 152 11.93 -22.57 -2.56
N LEU A 153 11.17 -23.66 -2.73
CA LEU A 153 9.75 -23.61 -3.05
C LEU A 153 8.94 -22.95 -1.93
N ASN A 154 9.16 -23.37 -0.68
CA ASN A 154 8.49 -22.80 0.48
C ASN A 154 8.77 -21.30 0.63
N ASN A 155 10.02 -20.89 0.47
CA ASN A 155 10.42 -19.47 0.55
C ASN A 155 9.79 -18.62 -0.59
N ALA A 156 9.71 -19.19 -1.80
CA ALA A 156 9.06 -18.53 -2.93
C ALA A 156 7.56 -18.34 -2.69
N GLU A 157 6.87 -19.37 -2.19
CA GLU A 157 5.45 -19.33 -1.86
C GLU A 157 5.16 -18.30 -0.75
N GLU A 158 5.93 -18.33 0.35
CA GLU A 158 5.79 -17.39 1.47
C GLU A 158 5.93 -15.93 1.01
N LYS A 159 6.96 -15.62 0.21
CA LYS A 159 7.19 -14.28 -0.31
C LYS A 159 6.06 -13.80 -1.22
N LEU A 160 5.57 -14.66 -2.12
CA LEU A 160 4.44 -14.34 -3.00
C LEU A 160 3.15 -14.13 -2.20
N PHE A 161 2.90 -14.98 -1.21
CA PHE A 161 1.75 -14.89 -0.32
C PHE A 161 1.75 -13.57 0.46
N THR A 162 2.90 -13.16 1.01
CA THR A 162 3.05 -11.90 1.75
C THR A 162 2.64 -10.69 0.90
N VAL A 163 3.04 -10.64 -0.38
CA VAL A 163 2.64 -9.54 -1.29
C VAL A 163 1.14 -9.55 -1.54
N THR A 164 0.56 -10.73 -1.71
CA THR A 164 -0.87 -10.89 -1.98
C THR A 164 -1.72 -10.49 -0.77
N GLU A 165 -1.37 -11.02 0.42
CA GLU A 165 -2.09 -10.72 1.66
C GLU A 165 -1.98 -9.26 2.07
N GLY A 166 -0.78 -8.69 2.03
CA GLY A 166 -0.52 -7.31 2.45
C GLY A 166 -1.28 -6.27 1.64
N THR A 167 -1.59 -6.59 0.37
CA THR A 167 -2.20 -5.64 -0.56
C THR A 167 -3.70 -5.86 -0.76
N LEU A 168 -4.17 -7.11 -0.72
CA LEU A 168 -5.57 -7.43 -0.99
C LEU A 168 -6.48 -7.36 0.26
N ARG A 169 -5.92 -7.48 1.47
CA ARG A 169 -6.71 -7.48 2.71
C ARG A 169 -7.25 -6.11 3.14
N LYS A 170 -6.81 -5.02 2.52
CA LYS A 170 -7.28 -3.65 2.86
C LYS A 170 -8.38 -3.11 1.94
N SER A 171 -9.08 -3.97 1.21
CA SER A 171 -10.33 -3.57 0.55
C SER A 171 -11.43 -3.52 1.61
N TYR A 172 -11.61 -2.37 2.22
CA TYR A 172 -12.83 -2.10 3.00
C TYR A 172 -13.98 -1.99 2.03
N ASP A 173 -14.83 -3.01 1.99
CA ASP A 173 -16.07 -2.93 1.26
C ASP A 173 -16.98 -1.89 1.92
N LYS A 174 -17.47 -0.94 1.15
CA LYS A 174 -18.45 0.04 1.67
C LYS A 174 -19.64 -0.72 2.26
N MET A 175 -20.09 -0.33 3.44
CA MET A 175 -21.23 -0.96 4.12
C MET A 175 -22.43 -1.15 3.17
N SER A 176 -22.65 -0.23 2.24
CA SER A 176 -23.69 -0.35 1.21
C SER A 176 -23.51 -1.56 0.28
N THR A 177 -22.25 -1.93 -0.02
CA THR A 177 -21.94 -3.11 -0.85
C THR A 177 -22.16 -4.39 -0.06
N LEU A 178 -21.72 -4.41 1.21
CA LEU A 178 -21.95 -5.53 2.12
C LEU A 178 -23.44 -5.78 2.36
N ILE A 179 -24.23 -4.72 2.59
CA ILE A 179 -25.69 -4.81 2.74
C ILE A 179 -26.36 -5.34 1.47
N LYS A 180 -25.97 -4.84 0.29
CA LYS A 180 -26.49 -5.35 -0.98
C LYS A 180 -26.17 -6.84 -1.17
N GLY A 181 -24.93 -7.24 -0.88
CA GLY A 181 -24.53 -8.66 -0.94
C GLY A 181 -25.32 -9.52 0.04
N ALA A 182 -25.52 -9.06 1.28
CA ALA A 182 -26.33 -9.76 2.27
C ALA A 182 -27.82 -9.90 1.84
N LEU A 183 -28.41 -8.85 1.27
CA LEU A 183 -29.79 -8.91 0.77
C LEU A 183 -29.93 -9.91 -0.38
N ILE A 184 -29.01 -9.91 -1.34
CA ILE A 184 -29.00 -10.89 -2.44
C ILE A 184 -28.88 -12.32 -1.91
N ASN A 185 -28.00 -12.54 -0.92
CA ASN A 185 -27.84 -13.87 -0.28
C ASN A 185 -29.13 -14.31 0.44
N ILE A 186 -29.78 -13.40 1.17
CA ILE A 186 -31.05 -13.68 1.85
C ILE A 186 -32.15 -14.03 0.82
N GLU A 187 -32.27 -13.28 -0.26
CA GLU A 187 -33.22 -13.59 -1.34
C GLU A 187 -32.93 -14.94 -2.01
N HIS A 188 -31.65 -15.26 -2.23
CA HIS A 188 -31.25 -16.53 -2.80
C HIS A 188 -31.59 -17.70 -1.85
N LEU A 189 -31.33 -17.54 -0.55
CA LEU A 189 -31.65 -18.55 0.46
C LEU A 189 -33.18 -18.74 0.62
N ARG A 190 -33.95 -17.65 0.53
CA ARG A 190 -35.41 -17.70 0.58
C ARG A 190 -36.03 -18.51 -0.57
N ASN A 191 -35.39 -18.47 -1.75
CA ASN A 191 -35.86 -19.16 -2.95
C ASN A 191 -35.30 -20.58 -3.09
N LYS A 192 -34.47 -21.06 -2.13
CA LYS A 192 -33.90 -22.38 -2.14
C LYS A 192 -34.84 -23.36 -1.43
N GLU A 193 -35.37 -24.30 -2.17
CA GLU A 193 -36.35 -25.31 -1.62
C GLU A 193 -35.72 -26.30 -0.63
N ASP A 194 -34.40 -26.52 -0.68
CA ASP A 194 -33.68 -27.51 0.10
C ASP A 194 -33.35 -27.10 1.55
N GLY A 195 -33.60 -25.85 1.95
CA GLY A 195 -33.37 -25.35 3.31
C GLY A 195 -31.92 -25.34 3.79
N LEU A 196 -30.96 -25.69 2.93
CA LEU A 196 -29.51 -25.69 3.22
C LEU A 196 -28.87 -24.42 2.72
N SER A 197 -28.21 -23.66 3.62
CA SER A 197 -27.51 -22.44 3.27
C SER A 197 -26.10 -22.70 2.71
N GLY A 198 -25.47 -23.80 3.12
CA GLY A 198 -24.12 -24.21 2.75
C GLY A 198 -24.06 -25.38 1.76
N VAL A 199 -22.84 -25.94 1.64
CA VAL A 199 -22.56 -27.14 0.84
C VAL A 199 -22.94 -28.38 1.64
N PRO A 200 -23.80 -29.29 1.10
CA PRO A 200 -24.21 -30.50 1.84
C PRO A 200 -23.04 -31.44 2.10
N SER A 201 -22.95 -31.98 3.31
CA SER A 201 -21.96 -32.99 3.68
C SER A 201 -22.30 -34.40 3.15
N GLY A 202 -23.55 -34.62 2.73
CA GLY A 202 -24.09 -35.89 2.34
C GLY A 202 -24.69 -36.72 3.52
N PHE A 203 -24.57 -36.21 4.75
CA PHE A 203 -25.20 -36.82 5.92
C PHE A 203 -26.41 -36.01 6.37
N THR A 204 -27.62 -36.45 6.03
CA THR A 204 -28.87 -35.70 6.22
C THR A 204 -29.08 -35.15 7.64
N ASN A 205 -28.71 -35.91 8.68
CA ASN A 205 -28.84 -35.46 10.05
C ASN A 205 -27.82 -34.35 10.42
N LEU A 206 -26.62 -34.41 9.87
CA LEU A 206 -25.59 -33.40 10.07
C LEU A 206 -25.97 -32.13 9.33
N ASP A 207 -26.36 -32.27 8.08
CA ASP A 207 -26.78 -31.15 7.22
C ASP A 207 -27.98 -30.38 7.81
N ARG A 208 -28.90 -31.12 8.47
CA ARG A 208 -30.04 -30.50 9.15
C ARG A 208 -29.66 -29.68 10.38
N ILE A 209 -28.57 -30.05 11.07
CA ILE A 209 -28.08 -29.35 12.27
C ILE A 209 -27.19 -28.17 11.89
N THR A 210 -26.29 -28.35 10.91
CA THR A 210 -25.28 -27.34 10.50
C THR A 210 -25.77 -26.42 9.40
N SER A 211 -26.87 -26.76 8.71
CA SER A 211 -27.32 -26.11 7.46
C SER A 211 -26.29 -26.21 6.32
N GLY A 212 -25.38 -27.18 6.36
CA GLY A 212 -24.28 -27.40 5.42
C GLY A 212 -23.02 -26.61 5.77
N TRP A 213 -21.88 -26.93 5.11
CA TRP A 213 -20.62 -26.28 5.29
C TRP A 213 -20.63 -24.85 4.73
N GLN A 214 -20.18 -23.87 5.51
CA GLN A 214 -20.09 -22.48 5.10
C GLN A 214 -18.67 -22.18 4.56
N SER A 215 -18.54 -21.12 3.77
CA SER A 215 -17.24 -20.73 3.16
C SER A 215 -16.16 -20.30 4.18
N SER A 216 -16.51 -20.20 5.47
CA SER A 216 -15.61 -19.80 6.57
C SER A 216 -15.42 -20.91 7.64
N ASP A 217 -15.96 -22.12 7.43
CA ASP A 217 -15.83 -23.25 8.36
C ASP A 217 -14.51 -23.99 8.20
#